data_e980b7d3b9f6b691e9e8f3211cbcf5a5
#
_entry.id   e980b7d3b9f6b691e9e8f3211cbcf5a5
#
_cell.length_a   1.000
_cell.length_b   1.000
_cell.length_c   1.000
_cell.angle_alpha   90.00
_cell.angle_beta   90.00
_cell.angle_gamma   90.00
#
_symmetry.space_group_name_H-M   'P 1'
#
loop_
_entity.id
_entity.type
_entity.pdbx_description
1 polymer ?
#
loop_
_entity_poly.entity_id
_entity_poly.type
_entity_poly.pdbx_seq_one_letter_code
_entity_poly.pdbx_strand_id
1 'polypeptide(L)'
;SLLIQKIMDIQLFIQNVADQFDELNVELTPDTNFRQVEGWTSLVALLVITMVDEEYGIVLPPEEMRKTNTIQELFDLVASKQ
;
A
#
# COMPACT_ATOMS: atom_id res chain seq x y z
N SER A 1 -21.84 -3.60 7.97
CA SER A 1 -22.00 -3.03 9.29
C SER A 1 -20.98 -1.93 9.55
N LEU A 2 -21.44 -0.87 10.15
CA LEU A 2 -20.54 0.23 10.53
C LEU A 2 -19.47 -0.23 11.52
N LEU A 3 -19.80 -1.23 12.31
CA LEU A 3 -18.91 -1.71 13.36
C LEU A 3 -17.67 -2.38 12.81
N ILE A 4 -17.75 -2.86 11.58
CA ILE A 4 -16.64 -3.56 10.98
C ILE A 4 -15.99 -2.78 9.85
N GLN A 5 -16.41 -1.54 9.65
CA GLN A 5 -15.76 -0.70 8.65
C GLN A 5 -14.39 -0.28 9.17
N LYS A 6 -13.37 -0.62 8.42
CA LYS A 6 -12.01 -0.34 8.85
C LYS A 6 -11.68 1.12 8.63
N ILE A 7 -11.10 1.74 9.65
CA ILE A 7 -10.64 3.12 9.55
C ILE A 7 -9.31 3.13 8.81
N MET A 8 -9.22 3.99 7.79
CA MET A 8 -7.98 4.14 7.04
C MET A 8 -7.03 5.03 7.81
N ASP A 9 -5.94 4.45 8.30
CA ASP A 9 -4.88 5.13 9.02
C ASP A 9 -3.61 5.01 8.19
N ILE A 10 -3.06 6.15 7.77
CA ILE A 10 -1.89 6.12 6.90
C ILE A 10 -0.66 5.53 7.57
N GLN A 11 -0.51 5.71 8.88
CA GLN A 11 0.65 5.13 9.57
C GLN A 11 0.58 3.61 9.57
N LEU A 12 -0.60 3.05 9.79
CA LEU A 12 -0.78 1.61 9.71
C LEU A 12 -0.61 1.13 8.27
N PHE A 13 -1.12 1.89 7.32
CA PHE A 13 -0.98 1.55 5.90
C PHE A 13 0.50 1.48 5.51
N ILE A 14 1.28 2.47 5.93
CA ILE A 14 2.72 2.50 5.68
C ILE A 14 3.38 1.26 6.25
N GLN A 15 3.03 0.89 7.47
CA GLN A 15 3.60 -0.30 8.10
C GLN A 15 3.22 -1.57 7.34
N ASN A 16 1.96 -1.65 6.91
CA ASN A 16 1.51 -2.81 6.13
C ASN A 16 2.23 -2.92 4.81
N VAL A 17 2.54 -1.79 4.16
CA VAL A 17 3.34 -1.80 2.93
C VAL A 17 4.77 -2.23 3.23
N ALA A 18 5.36 -1.69 4.30
CA ALA A 18 6.73 -2.03 4.68
C ALA A 18 6.89 -3.52 4.94
N ASP A 19 5.86 -4.13 5.54
CA ASP A 19 5.89 -5.56 5.88
C ASP A 19 5.96 -6.46 4.64
N GLN A 20 5.65 -5.93 3.46
CA GLN A 20 5.70 -6.72 2.23
C GLN A 20 7.10 -6.83 1.65
N PHE A 21 8.01 -5.96 2.08
CA PHE A 21 9.40 -6.05 1.65
C PHE A 21 10.11 -7.16 2.41
N ASP A 22 10.95 -7.88 1.69
CA ASP A 22 11.78 -8.91 2.32
C ASP A 22 12.84 -8.26 3.21
N GLU A 23 13.46 -7.21 2.71
CA GLU A 23 14.48 -6.48 3.46
C GLU A 23 14.35 -5.00 3.13
N LEU A 24 14.06 -4.19 4.15
CA LEU A 24 13.82 -2.77 3.96
C LEU A 24 14.84 -1.98 4.76
N ASN A 25 15.65 -1.16 4.09
CA ASN A 25 16.74 -0.41 4.71
C ASN A 25 16.44 1.08 4.89
N VAL A 26 15.23 1.51 4.55
CA VAL A 26 14.85 2.91 4.68
C VAL A 26 13.50 2.99 5.38
N GLU A 27 13.25 4.12 6.01
CA GLU A 27 11.94 4.38 6.61
C GLU A 27 11.00 4.91 5.54
N LEU A 28 9.83 4.31 5.43
CA LEU A 28 8.82 4.77 4.49
C LEU A 28 8.03 5.91 5.11
N THR A 29 7.81 6.95 4.34
CA THR A 29 6.99 8.10 4.74
C THR A 29 5.91 8.31 3.69
N PRO A 30 4.90 9.15 3.95
CA PRO A 30 3.88 9.42 2.93
C PRO A 30 4.47 9.94 1.62
N ASP A 31 5.57 10.67 1.67
CA ASP A 31 6.19 11.25 0.49
C ASP A 31 7.16 10.31 -0.22
N THR A 32 7.42 9.15 0.35
CA THR A 32 8.34 8.19 -0.26
C THR A 32 7.80 7.69 -1.60
N ASN A 33 8.65 7.76 -2.64
CA ASN A 33 8.33 7.12 -3.90
C ASN A 33 8.67 5.64 -3.76
N PHE A 34 7.65 4.81 -3.54
CA PHE A 34 7.86 3.41 -3.22
C PHE A 34 8.47 2.63 -4.38
N ARG A 35 8.28 3.11 -5.61
CA ARG A 35 8.83 2.41 -6.78
C ARG A 35 10.34 2.52 -6.85
N GLN A 36 10.91 3.53 -6.20
CA GLN A 36 12.36 3.77 -6.22
C GLN A 36 13.06 3.23 -4.98
N VAL A 37 12.30 2.66 -4.07
CA VAL A 37 12.89 2.05 -2.87
C VAL A 37 13.60 0.77 -3.27
N GLU A 38 14.83 0.61 -2.78
CA GLU A 38 15.58 -0.61 -3.02
C GLU A 38 14.81 -1.80 -2.46
N GLY A 39 14.66 -2.83 -3.26
CA GLY A 39 13.87 -3.98 -2.86
C GLY A 39 12.46 -4.00 -3.45
N TRP A 40 12.02 -2.91 -4.06
CA TRP A 40 10.73 -2.91 -4.76
C TRP A 40 10.85 -3.76 -6.02
N THR A 41 10.00 -4.75 -6.13
CA THR A 41 9.98 -5.68 -7.28
C THR A 41 8.53 -5.97 -7.65
N SER A 42 8.35 -6.65 -8.78
CA SER A 42 7.01 -7.10 -9.18
C SER A 42 6.39 -8.01 -8.12
N LEU A 43 7.21 -8.80 -7.42
CA LEU A 43 6.70 -9.64 -6.35
C LEU A 43 6.19 -8.80 -5.19
N VAL A 44 6.95 -7.77 -4.78
CA VAL A 44 6.51 -6.89 -3.69
C VAL A 44 5.23 -6.17 -4.10
N ALA A 45 5.15 -5.72 -5.36
CA ALA A 45 3.92 -5.08 -5.85
C ALA A 45 2.72 -6.02 -5.71
N LEU A 46 2.88 -7.28 -6.08
CA LEU A 46 1.81 -8.27 -5.96
C LEU A 46 1.45 -8.50 -4.49
N LEU A 47 2.45 -8.56 -3.62
CA LEU A 47 2.21 -8.74 -2.19
C LEU A 47 1.46 -7.55 -1.59
N VAL A 48 1.77 -6.34 -2.06
CA VAL A 48 1.03 -5.14 -1.61
C VAL A 48 -0.42 -5.23 -2.06
N ILE A 49 -0.68 -5.64 -3.29
CA ILE A 49 -2.06 -5.81 -3.79
C ILE A 49 -2.79 -6.85 -2.93
N THR A 50 -2.14 -7.96 -2.62
CA THR A 50 -2.73 -9.00 -1.78
C THR A 50 -3.00 -8.48 -0.37
N MET A 51 -2.07 -7.70 0.19
CA MET A 51 -2.24 -7.11 1.51
C MET A 51 -3.46 -6.17 1.54
N VAL A 52 -3.62 -5.35 0.50
CA VAL A 52 -4.76 -4.43 0.43
C VAL A 52 -6.07 -5.20 0.44
N ASP A 53 -6.13 -6.31 -0.27
CA ASP A 53 -7.32 -7.16 -0.27
C ASP A 53 -7.55 -7.76 1.12
N GLU A 54 -6.53 -8.32 1.71
CA GLU A 54 -6.66 -9.01 3.00
C GLU A 54 -6.95 -8.06 4.15
N GLU A 55 -6.28 -6.91 4.19
CA GLU A 55 -6.40 -5.99 5.32
C GLU A 55 -7.52 -4.97 5.15
N TYR A 56 -7.88 -4.62 3.94
CA TYR A 56 -8.85 -3.56 3.69
C TYR A 56 -10.05 -4.01 2.88
N GLY A 57 -10.03 -5.25 2.38
CA GLY A 57 -11.15 -5.78 1.60
C GLY A 57 -11.31 -5.09 0.25
N ILE A 58 -10.25 -4.55 -0.30
CA ILE A 58 -10.30 -3.77 -1.53
C ILE A 58 -9.48 -4.47 -2.60
N VAL A 59 -10.09 -4.64 -3.78
CA VAL A 59 -9.38 -5.16 -4.94
C VAL A 59 -8.72 -3.98 -5.64
N LEU A 60 -7.39 -3.99 -5.65
CA LEU A 60 -6.59 -2.91 -6.24
C LEU A 60 -6.08 -3.35 -7.61
N PRO A 61 -6.63 -2.79 -8.71
CA PRO A 61 -6.16 -3.19 -10.04
C PRO A 61 -4.71 -2.77 -10.25
N PRO A 62 -3.88 -3.66 -10.80
CA PRO A 62 -2.47 -3.33 -11.02
C PRO A 62 -2.24 -2.09 -11.87
N GLU A 63 -3.08 -1.88 -12.89
CA GLU A 63 -2.93 -0.71 -13.76
C GLU A 63 -3.23 0.59 -13.03
N GLU A 64 -4.09 0.57 -12.03
CA GLU A 64 -4.34 1.77 -11.22
C GLU A 64 -3.18 2.03 -10.28
N MET A 65 -2.66 0.97 -9.67
CA MET A 65 -1.50 1.09 -8.79
C MET A 65 -0.30 1.67 -9.55
N ARG A 66 -0.15 1.29 -10.81
CA ARG A 66 0.97 1.78 -11.62
C ARG A 66 0.93 3.29 -11.85
N LYS A 67 -0.22 3.93 -11.64
CA LYS A 67 -0.36 5.37 -11.79
C LYS A 67 0.02 6.14 -10.54
N THR A 68 0.30 5.44 -9.45
CA THR A 68 0.72 6.07 -8.20
C THR A 68 2.23 5.96 -8.05
N ASN A 69 2.82 6.92 -7.36
CA ASN A 69 4.25 6.96 -7.12
C ASN A 69 4.60 7.03 -5.64
N THR A 70 3.89 7.86 -4.88
CA THR A 70 4.16 8.00 -3.45
C THR A 70 3.21 7.13 -2.66
N ILE A 71 3.62 6.82 -1.43
CA ILE A 71 2.76 6.05 -0.53
C ILE A 71 1.46 6.81 -0.28
N GLN A 72 1.52 8.16 -0.16
CA GLN A 72 0.31 8.95 0.02
C GLN A 72 -0.64 8.77 -1.16
N GLU A 73 -0.13 8.77 -2.39
CA GLU A 73 -0.97 8.56 -3.56
C GLU A 73 -1.60 7.19 -3.56
N LEU A 74 -0.83 6.17 -3.20
CA LEU A 74 -1.35 4.81 -3.11
C LEU A 74 -2.42 4.71 -2.02
N PHE A 75 -2.16 5.32 -0.87
CA PHE A 75 -3.13 5.36 0.22
C PHE A 75 -4.43 6.02 -0.22
N ASP A 76 -4.32 7.17 -0.90
CA ASP A 76 -5.51 7.90 -1.36
C ASP A 76 -6.31 7.08 -2.36
N LEU A 77 -5.63 6.35 -3.23
CA LEU A 77 -6.29 5.48 -4.19
C LEU A 77 -7.08 4.38 -3.47
N VAL A 78 -6.45 3.73 -2.50
CA VAL A 78 -7.12 2.67 -1.73
C VAL A 78 -8.30 3.24 -0.96
N ALA A 79 -8.10 4.39 -0.31
CA ALA A 79 -9.17 5.03 0.46
C ALA A 79 -10.36 5.40 -0.42
N SER A 80 -10.10 5.78 -1.65
CA SER A 80 -11.17 6.18 -2.58
C SER A 80 -12.09 5.01 -2.96
N LYS A 81 -11.65 3.79 -2.72
CA LYS A 81 -12.39 2.60 -3.08
C LYS A 81 -13.18 2.01 -1.91
N GLN A 82 -13.10 2.62 -0.75
CA GLN A 82 -13.87 2.18 0.41
C GLN A 82 -15.32 2.59 0.31
#